data_f3e90a3782f3876983d641f70ed87678
#
_entry.id   f3e90a3782f3876983d641f70ed87678
#
_cell.length_a   1.000
_cell.length_b   1.000
_cell.length_c   1.000
_cell.angle_alpha   90.00
_cell.angle_beta   90.00
_cell.angle_gamma   90.00
#
_symmetry.space_group_name_H-M   'P 1'
#
loop_
_entity.id
_entity.type
_entity.pdbx_description
1 polymer ?
#
loop_
_entity_poly.entity_id
_entity_poly.type
_entity_poly.pdbx_seq_one_letter_code
_entity_poly.pdbx_strand_id
1 'polypeptide(L)'
;ALGVLLYGPKEYHALGRVHSLPSKEKLSEIIEMFTGEIFQKPPQRSAVVRQTRTRTIYELELIEQKERLLLTRILCEAGTYIRKLYYDIGEVLGPGGTMIELRRSRVDQFHEKDGLVTLHELADAFAIWEEKKDDTKLMGMIKPVELALSELKSVVIRDSAVDAMCHGAQLA
;
A
#
# COMPACT_ATOMS: atom_id res chain seq x y z
N ALA A 1 -10.41 -7.65 10.61
CA ALA A 1 -10.20 -6.47 9.75
C ALA A 1 -8.71 -6.22 9.48
N LEU A 2 -7.86 -6.09 10.51
CA LEU A 2 -6.43 -5.76 10.31
C LEU A 2 -5.70 -6.71 9.35
N GLY A 3 -5.97 -8.02 9.43
CA GLY A 3 -5.35 -9.02 8.53
C GLY A 3 -5.67 -8.76 7.06
N VAL A 4 -6.90 -8.37 6.73
CA VAL A 4 -7.31 -8.03 5.36
C VAL A 4 -6.45 -6.87 4.84
N LEU A 5 -6.38 -5.78 5.61
CA LEU A 5 -5.59 -4.60 5.24
C LEU A 5 -4.08 -4.87 5.16
N LEU A 6 -3.55 -5.77 5.99
CA LEU A 6 -2.12 -6.13 5.97
C LEU A 6 -1.73 -6.83 4.66
N TYR A 7 -2.57 -7.71 4.15
CA TYR A 7 -2.27 -8.53 2.98
C TYR A 7 -2.83 -7.96 1.67
N GLY A 8 -3.75 -7.00 1.72
CA GLY A 8 -4.28 -6.32 0.53
C GLY A 8 -3.20 -5.58 -0.27
N PRO A 9 -3.45 -5.26 -1.54
CA PRO A 9 -2.52 -4.54 -2.41
C PRO A 9 -2.21 -3.13 -1.89
N LYS A 10 -1.05 -2.60 -2.27
CA LYS A 10 -0.62 -1.23 -1.93
C LYS A 10 -0.26 -0.49 -3.21
N GLU A 11 -0.66 0.77 -3.26
CA GLU A 11 -0.23 1.68 -4.32
C GLU A 11 0.75 2.72 -3.77
N TYR A 12 1.77 2.98 -4.55
CA TYR A 12 2.82 3.94 -4.22
C TYR A 12 3.08 4.87 -5.39
N HIS A 13 3.36 6.13 -5.06
CA HIS A 13 4.07 7.05 -5.95
C HIS A 13 5.50 7.14 -5.47
N ALA A 14 6.43 6.82 -6.35
CA ALA A 14 7.84 6.76 -6.01
C ALA A 14 8.66 7.61 -6.97
N LEU A 15 9.53 8.45 -6.41
CA LEU A 15 10.54 9.18 -7.15
C LEU A 15 11.88 8.47 -6.97
N GLY A 16 12.49 8.08 -8.08
CA GLY A 16 13.82 7.49 -8.08
C GLY A 16 14.75 8.20 -9.03
N ARG A 17 16.04 8.03 -8.77
CA ARG A 17 17.13 8.48 -9.62
C ARG A 17 17.86 7.28 -10.17
N VAL A 18 17.99 7.20 -11.50
CA VAL A 18 18.86 6.24 -12.18
C VAL A 18 20.18 6.92 -12.58
N HIS A 19 21.28 6.18 -12.58
CA HIS A 19 22.60 6.78 -12.79
C HIS A 19 22.99 6.85 -14.27
N SER A 20 22.23 6.19 -15.16
CA SER A 20 22.28 6.39 -16.62
C SER A 20 21.08 7.23 -17.09
N LEU A 21 21.15 7.77 -18.30
CA LEU A 21 20.00 8.40 -18.96
C LEU A 21 19.38 7.37 -19.91
N PRO A 22 18.27 6.72 -19.51
CA PRO A 22 17.64 5.71 -20.36
C PRO A 22 16.85 6.35 -21.50
N SER A 23 16.80 5.67 -22.65
CA SER A 23 15.85 6.02 -23.71
C SER A 23 14.43 5.62 -23.31
N LYS A 24 13.43 6.15 -24.01
CA LYS A 24 12.01 5.80 -23.75
C LYS A 24 11.74 4.32 -24.02
N GLU A 25 12.33 3.79 -25.07
CA GLU A 25 12.21 2.37 -25.45
C GLU A 25 12.76 1.49 -24.34
N LYS A 26 13.95 1.84 -23.81
CA LYS A 26 14.58 1.08 -22.72
C LYS A 26 13.75 1.15 -21.42
N LEU A 27 13.11 2.28 -21.12
CA LEU A 27 12.20 2.38 -19.98
C LEU A 27 10.96 1.52 -20.17
N SER A 28 10.39 1.45 -21.38
CA SER A 28 9.21 0.59 -21.66
C SER A 28 9.57 -0.89 -21.47
N GLU A 29 10.72 -1.34 -21.96
CA GLU A 29 11.21 -2.71 -21.73
C GLU A 29 11.36 -3.03 -20.24
N ILE A 30 11.91 -2.09 -19.47
CA ILE A 30 12.10 -2.25 -18.02
C ILE A 30 10.77 -2.29 -17.27
N ILE A 31 9.83 -1.44 -17.62
CA ILE A 31 8.49 -1.45 -17.03
C ILE A 31 7.83 -2.81 -17.27
N GLU A 32 7.90 -3.32 -18.48
CA GLU A 32 7.37 -4.65 -18.81
C GLU A 32 8.09 -5.75 -18.02
N MET A 33 9.42 -5.71 -17.95
CA MET A 33 10.24 -6.69 -17.22
C MET A 33 9.92 -6.75 -15.72
N PHE A 34 9.63 -5.61 -15.10
CA PHE A 34 9.35 -5.51 -13.66
C PHE A 34 7.87 -5.52 -13.32
N THR A 35 6.97 -5.67 -14.29
CA THR A 35 5.54 -5.93 -14.08
C THR A 35 5.30 -7.44 -14.02
N GLY A 36 4.49 -7.91 -13.08
CA GLY A 36 4.26 -9.32 -12.81
C GLY A 36 5.08 -9.84 -11.63
N GLU A 37 5.51 -11.10 -11.68
CA GLU A 37 6.26 -11.72 -10.59
C GLU A 37 7.73 -11.31 -10.61
N ILE A 38 8.20 -10.80 -9.47
CA ILE A 38 9.60 -10.42 -9.25
C ILE A 38 10.17 -11.13 -8.03
N PHE A 39 11.48 -11.34 -8.02
CA PHE A 39 12.19 -11.92 -6.89
C PHE A 39 12.89 -10.83 -6.09
N GLN A 40 12.54 -10.67 -4.83
CA GLN A 40 13.16 -9.69 -3.96
C GLN A 40 13.79 -10.34 -2.73
N LYS A 41 15.00 -9.91 -2.41
CA LYS A 41 15.64 -10.18 -1.12
C LYS A 41 15.50 -8.94 -0.24
N PRO A 42 14.91 -9.05 0.97
CA PRO A 42 14.75 -7.91 1.87
C PRO A 42 16.05 -7.17 2.11
N PRO A 43 16.03 -5.83 2.31
CA PRO A 43 17.21 -5.05 2.64
C PRO A 43 17.88 -5.55 3.92
N GLN A 44 19.17 -5.24 4.13
CA GLN A 44 19.92 -5.67 5.33
C GLN A 44 19.30 -5.15 6.63
N ARG A 45 18.73 -3.94 6.60
CA ARG A 45 18.06 -3.30 7.75
C ARG A 45 16.55 -3.50 7.69
N SER A 46 16.09 -4.74 7.58
CA SER A 46 14.67 -5.08 7.67
C SER A 46 14.40 -5.98 8.87
N ALA A 47 13.21 -5.87 9.46
CA ALA A 47 12.78 -6.67 10.60
C ALA A 47 12.42 -8.13 10.26
N VAL A 48 12.52 -8.51 8.97
CA VAL A 48 12.13 -9.84 8.49
C VAL A 48 13.34 -10.68 8.11
N VAL A 49 13.17 -12.00 8.15
CA VAL A 49 14.21 -12.97 7.73
C VAL A 49 14.61 -12.67 6.28
N ARG A 50 15.92 -12.60 6.04
CA ARG A 50 16.51 -12.23 4.75
C ARG A 50 16.55 -13.42 3.79
N GLN A 51 15.39 -13.81 3.33
CA GLN A 51 15.16 -14.85 2.33
C GLN A 51 14.63 -14.22 1.04
N THR A 52 15.03 -14.73 -0.13
CA THR A 52 14.42 -14.34 -1.40
C THR A 52 12.95 -14.74 -1.39
N ARG A 53 12.10 -13.80 -1.78
CA ARG A 53 10.65 -13.99 -1.82
C ARG A 53 10.13 -13.52 -3.18
N THR A 54 9.15 -14.23 -3.71
CA THR A 54 8.38 -13.75 -4.84
C THR A 54 7.44 -12.65 -4.39
N ARG A 55 7.31 -11.61 -5.21
CA ARG A 55 6.35 -10.51 -5.04
C ARG A 55 5.77 -10.15 -6.38
N THR A 56 4.51 -9.74 -6.38
CA THR A 56 3.82 -9.35 -7.60
C THR A 56 3.73 -7.83 -7.70
N ILE A 57 4.19 -7.29 -8.81
CA ILE A 57 3.89 -5.92 -9.24
C ILE A 57 2.70 -6.02 -10.20
N TYR A 58 1.54 -5.56 -9.74
CA TYR A 58 0.32 -5.60 -10.56
C TYR A 58 0.34 -4.57 -11.66
N GLU A 59 0.83 -3.36 -11.33
CA GLU A 59 0.98 -2.26 -12.29
C GLU A 59 2.26 -1.48 -11.97
N LEU A 60 3.00 -1.16 -13.00
CA LEU A 60 4.15 -0.25 -12.94
C LEU A 60 4.00 0.75 -14.08
N GLU A 61 3.78 2.02 -13.73
CA GLU A 61 3.56 3.10 -14.69
C GLU A 61 4.59 4.19 -14.50
N LEU A 62 5.23 4.63 -15.60
CA LEU A 62 6.04 5.83 -15.61
C LEU A 62 5.15 7.05 -15.81
N ILE A 63 5.00 7.86 -14.76
CA ILE A 63 4.22 9.10 -14.83
C ILE A 63 5.01 10.19 -15.53
N GLU A 64 6.28 10.36 -15.14
CA GLU A 64 7.16 11.40 -15.67
C GLU A 64 8.62 10.94 -15.65
N GLN A 65 9.35 11.33 -16.68
CA GLN A 65 10.80 11.27 -16.72
C GLN A 65 11.36 12.68 -16.91
N LYS A 66 12.21 13.09 -15.99
CA LYS A 66 12.99 14.32 -16.11
C LYS A 66 14.47 14.01 -15.92
N GLU A 67 15.22 14.02 -17.02
CA GLU A 67 16.61 13.57 -17.01
C GLU A 67 16.75 12.16 -16.41
N ARG A 68 17.42 12.04 -15.28
CA ARG A 68 17.65 10.78 -14.55
C ARG A 68 16.63 10.52 -13.45
N LEU A 69 15.64 11.39 -13.30
CA LEU A 69 14.55 11.24 -12.35
C LEU A 69 13.38 10.54 -13.01
N LEU A 70 12.86 9.53 -12.34
CA LEU A 70 11.71 8.75 -12.76
C LEU A 70 10.64 8.84 -11.67
N LEU A 71 9.50 9.40 -12.00
CA LEU A 71 8.30 9.36 -11.16
C LEU A 71 7.43 8.20 -11.63
N THR A 72 7.15 7.26 -10.76
CA THR A 72 6.35 6.07 -11.08
C THR A 72 5.17 5.92 -10.14
N ARG A 73 4.08 5.32 -10.67
CA ARG A 73 2.98 4.74 -9.90
C ARG A 73 3.15 3.22 -9.90
N ILE A 74 3.05 2.62 -8.74
CA ILE A 74 3.32 1.19 -8.53
C ILE A 74 2.20 0.60 -7.70
N LEU A 75 1.41 -0.30 -8.29
CA LEU A 75 0.44 -1.13 -7.58
C LEU A 75 1.08 -2.50 -7.36
N CYS A 76 1.20 -2.95 -6.12
CA CYS A 76 1.94 -4.16 -5.80
C CYS A 76 1.38 -4.93 -4.61
N GLU A 77 1.82 -6.19 -4.51
CA GLU A 77 1.56 -7.08 -3.38
C GLU A 77 2.13 -6.50 -2.08
N ALA A 78 1.45 -6.79 -0.96
CA ALA A 78 1.91 -6.44 0.37
C ALA A 78 3.31 -7.00 0.66
N GLY A 79 4.15 -6.17 1.28
CA GLY A 79 5.53 -6.57 1.62
C GLY A 79 6.53 -6.43 0.47
N THR A 80 6.13 -5.82 -0.66
CA THR A 80 7.04 -5.42 -1.73
C THR A 80 7.91 -4.25 -1.29
N TYR A 81 9.21 -4.35 -1.52
CA TYR A 81 10.18 -3.30 -1.20
C TYR A 81 10.43 -2.40 -2.41
N ILE A 82 9.78 -1.24 -2.43
CA ILE A 82 9.92 -0.27 -3.54
C ILE A 82 11.35 0.26 -3.66
N ARG A 83 12.06 0.42 -2.54
CA ARG A 83 13.49 0.78 -2.55
C ARG A 83 14.35 -0.27 -3.28
N LYS A 84 14.03 -1.55 -3.07
CA LYS A 84 14.74 -2.65 -3.76
C LYS A 84 14.38 -2.69 -5.24
N LEU A 85 13.13 -2.40 -5.59
CA LEU A 85 12.69 -2.33 -6.98
C LEU A 85 13.50 -1.26 -7.76
N TYR A 86 13.66 -0.06 -7.19
CA TYR A 86 14.48 0.98 -7.83
C TYR A 86 15.96 0.63 -7.93
N TYR A 87 16.48 -0.08 -6.93
CA TYR A 87 17.83 -0.63 -7.00
C TYR A 87 17.97 -1.62 -8.16
N ASP A 88 17.04 -2.55 -8.31
CA ASP A 88 17.07 -3.58 -9.35
C ASP A 88 16.87 -2.97 -10.75
N ILE A 89 15.96 -2.02 -10.91
CA ILE A 89 15.80 -1.23 -12.14
C ILE A 89 17.12 -0.55 -12.51
N GLY A 90 17.79 0.05 -11.53
CA GLY A 90 19.09 0.69 -11.74
C GLY A 90 20.18 -0.26 -12.17
N GLU A 91 20.24 -1.47 -11.62
CA GLU A 91 21.20 -2.52 -12.02
C GLU A 91 20.96 -2.96 -13.47
N VAL A 92 19.71 -3.12 -13.90
CA VAL A 92 19.37 -3.47 -15.30
C VAL A 92 19.72 -2.33 -16.25
N LEU A 93 19.62 -1.07 -15.80
CA LEU A 93 20.03 0.10 -16.58
C LEU A 93 21.57 0.27 -16.65
N GLY A 94 22.31 -0.39 -15.76
CA GLY A 94 23.77 -0.43 -15.74
C GLY A 94 24.36 0.10 -14.44
N PRO A 95 24.54 1.45 -14.27
CA PRO A 95 25.33 1.97 -13.15
C PRO A 95 24.58 2.08 -11.81
N GLY A 96 23.33 1.58 -11.73
CA GLY A 96 22.56 1.59 -10.51
C GLY A 96 21.42 2.61 -10.47
N GLY A 97 20.61 2.53 -9.38
CA GLY A 97 19.49 3.42 -9.14
C GLY A 97 19.16 3.53 -7.64
N THR A 98 18.52 4.61 -7.27
CA THR A 98 18.19 4.93 -5.88
C THR A 98 16.80 5.54 -5.79
N MET A 99 15.95 5.02 -4.91
CA MET A 99 14.68 5.65 -4.55
C MET A 99 14.95 6.89 -3.69
N ILE A 100 14.40 8.03 -4.08
CA ILE A 100 14.56 9.32 -3.39
C ILE A 100 13.40 9.56 -2.44
N GLU A 101 12.16 9.45 -2.96
CA GLU A 101 10.94 9.68 -2.22
C GLU A 101 9.93 8.57 -2.46
N LEU A 102 9.08 8.34 -1.47
CA LEU A 102 8.02 7.34 -1.51
C LEU A 102 6.78 7.86 -0.80
N ARG A 103 5.66 7.84 -1.51
CA ARG A 103 4.33 8.14 -0.95
C ARG A 103 3.43 6.94 -1.19
N ARG A 104 2.81 6.43 -0.14
CA ARG A 104 1.78 5.40 -0.27
C ARG A 104 0.43 6.08 -0.42
N SER A 105 -0.20 5.93 -1.58
CA SER A 105 -1.46 6.56 -1.96
C SER A 105 -2.69 5.66 -1.73
N ARG A 106 -2.45 4.32 -1.60
CA ARG A 106 -3.53 3.35 -1.40
C ARG A 106 -3.10 2.18 -0.52
N VAL A 107 -4.00 1.72 0.34
CA VAL A 107 -3.92 0.45 1.07
C VAL A 107 -5.23 -0.29 0.85
N ASP A 108 -5.17 -1.38 0.09
CA ASP A 108 -6.36 -2.15 -0.28
C ASP A 108 -7.43 -1.25 -0.94
N GLN A 109 -8.64 -1.15 -0.42
CA GLN A 109 -9.69 -0.27 -0.92
C GLN A 109 -9.56 1.20 -0.46
N PHE A 110 -8.69 1.51 0.49
CA PHE A 110 -8.56 2.87 1.03
C PHE A 110 -7.57 3.69 0.23
N HIS A 111 -8.06 4.73 -0.44
CA HIS A 111 -7.23 5.71 -1.15
C HIS A 111 -7.06 6.99 -0.34
N GLU A 112 -5.94 7.66 -0.54
CA GLU A 112 -5.73 9.00 0.05
C GLU A 112 -6.78 10.04 -0.40
N LYS A 113 -7.43 9.81 -1.55
CA LYS A 113 -8.50 10.66 -2.09
C LYS A 113 -9.83 10.54 -1.32
N ASP A 114 -9.98 9.50 -0.51
CA ASP A 114 -11.23 9.21 0.22
C ASP A 114 -11.39 10.05 1.50
N GLY A 115 -10.58 11.09 1.65
CA GLY A 115 -10.60 11.99 2.79
C GLY A 115 -9.77 11.44 3.94
N LEU A 116 -8.46 11.63 3.87
CA LEU A 116 -7.57 11.34 5.00
C LEU A 116 -7.75 12.37 6.11
N VAL A 117 -7.67 11.90 7.33
CA VAL A 117 -7.60 12.71 8.53
C VAL A 117 -6.17 12.75 9.03
N THR A 118 -5.65 13.93 9.30
CA THR A 118 -4.32 14.11 9.88
C THR A 118 -4.33 13.81 11.38
N LEU A 119 -3.16 13.45 11.92
CA LEU A 119 -3.04 13.27 13.38
C LEU A 119 -3.31 14.57 14.16
N HIS A 120 -3.04 15.74 13.57
CA HIS A 120 -3.37 17.02 14.18
C HIS A 120 -4.89 17.24 14.27
N GLU A 121 -5.62 17.02 13.17
CA GLU A 121 -7.08 17.11 13.15
C GLU A 121 -7.73 16.15 14.16
N LEU A 122 -7.19 14.93 14.28
CA LEU A 122 -7.65 13.95 15.26
C LEU A 122 -7.40 14.43 16.70
N ALA A 123 -6.20 14.97 16.98
CA ALA A 123 -5.86 15.51 18.29
C ALA A 123 -6.77 16.68 18.68
N ASP A 124 -7.03 17.60 17.74
CA ASP A 124 -7.95 18.73 17.97
C ASP A 124 -9.39 18.26 18.25
N ALA A 125 -9.86 17.26 17.49
CA ALA A 125 -11.21 16.71 17.71
C ALA A 125 -11.30 15.99 19.06
N PHE A 126 -10.24 15.29 19.47
CA PHE A 126 -10.15 14.65 20.78
C PHE A 126 -10.14 15.68 21.93
N ALA A 127 -9.40 16.77 21.81
CA ALA A 127 -9.38 17.84 22.81
C ALA A 127 -10.76 18.49 22.98
N ILE A 128 -11.48 18.74 21.87
CA ILE A 128 -12.86 19.26 21.92
C ILE A 128 -13.78 18.30 22.67
N TRP A 129 -13.67 16.99 22.39
CA TRP A 129 -14.43 15.98 23.10
C TRP A 129 -14.10 15.94 24.60
N GLU A 130 -12.83 16.04 24.99
CA GLU A 130 -12.43 16.06 26.41
C GLU A 130 -12.99 17.30 27.15
N GLU A 131 -12.86 18.49 26.54
CA GLU A 131 -13.25 19.76 27.16
C GLU A 131 -14.78 19.98 27.19
N LYS A 132 -15.45 19.75 26.05
CA LYS A 132 -16.83 20.10 25.83
C LYS A 132 -17.79 18.92 25.88
N LYS A 133 -17.26 17.69 25.94
CA LYS A 133 -18.03 16.43 25.80
C LYS A 133 -18.81 16.35 24.48
N ASP A 134 -18.34 17.07 23.45
CA ASP A 134 -18.89 17.05 22.11
C ASP A 134 -18.01 16.13 21.23
N ASP A 135 -18.53 14.96 20.90
CA ASP A 135 -17.86 13.93 20.10
C ASP A 135 -18.17 14.02 18.59
N THR A 136 -19.00 14.96 18.18
CA THR A 136 -19.51 15.08 16.80
C THR A 136 -18.37 15.10 15.78
N LYS A 137 -17.34 15.92 16.03
CA LYS A 137 -16.20 16.04 15.15
C LYS A 137 -15.34 14.77 15.14
N LEU A 138 -15.12 14.17 16.30
CA LEU A 138 -14.36 12.94 16.47
C LEU A 138 -15.05 11.76 15.78
N MET A 139 -16.35 11.59 15.98
CA MET A 139 -17.14 10.53 15.36
C MET A 139 -17.21 10.67 13.83
N GLY A 140 -17.22 11.91 13.33
CA GLY A 140 -17.16 12.18 11.88
C GLY A 140 -15.86 11.72 11.20
N MET A 141 -14.78 11.55 11.97
CA MET A 141 -13.48 11.08 11.49
C MET A 141 -13.33 9.56 11.54
N ILE A 142 -14.15 8.88 12.34
CA ILE A 142 -14.10 7.42 12.53
C ILE A 142 -14.98 6.77 11.48
N LYS A 143 -14.42 5.81 10.76
CA LYS A 143 -15.15 5.00 9.78
C LYS A 143 -15.55 3.65 10.38
N PRO A 144 -16.71 3.08 10.00
CA PRO A 144 -17.09 1.73 10.41
C PRO A 144 -16.03 0.70 10.01
N VAL A 145 -15.76 -0.28 10.87
CA VAL A 145 -14.78 -1.34 10.60
C VAL A 145 -15.17 -2.22 9.42
N GLU A 146 -16.45 -2.32 9.13
CA GLU A 146 -17.05 -3.06 8.02
C GLU A 146 -16.54 -2.55 6.67
N LEU A 147 -16.19 -1.27 6.57
CA LEU A 147 -15.55 -0.74 5.35
C LEU A 147 -14.25 -1.46 5.02
N ALA A 148 -13.49 -1.88 6.05
CA ALA A 148 -12.27 -2.65 5.84
C ALA A 148 -12.51 -4.10 5.40
N LEU A 149 -13.76 -4.55 5.40
CA LEU A 149 -14.19 -5.92 5.06
C LEU A 149 -15.07 -5.96 3.81
N SER A 150 -15.27 -4.84 3.12
CA SER A 150 -16.19 -4.71 1.99
C SER A 150 -15.88 -5.65 0.81
N GLU A 151 -14.61 -6.04 0.64
CA GLU A 151 -14.19 -6.99 -0.39
C GLU A 151 -14.45 -8.46 -0.01
N LEU A 152 -14.81 -8.72 1.25
CA LEU A 152 -15.13 -10.06 1.70
C LEU A 152 -16.59 -10.41 1.35
N LYS A 153 -16.82 -11.68 1.02
CA LYS A 153 -18.18 -12.19 0.80
C LYS A 153 -18.97 -12.10 2.08
N SER A 154 -20.17 -11.53 2.02
CA SER A 154 -21.12 -11.46 3.14
C SER A 154 -22.05 -12.66 3.14
N VAL A 155 -22.40 -13.12 4.34
CA VAL A 155 -23.41 -14.17 4.55
C VAL A 155 -24.46 -13.61 5.50
N VAL A 156 -25.72 -13.64 5.09
CA VAL A 156 -26.85 -13.27 5.94
C VAL A 156 -27.32 -14.52 6.67
N ILE A 157 -27.35 -14.48 8.00
CA ILE A 157 -27.80 -15.55 8.86
C ILE A 157 -29.17 -15.22 9.46
N ARG A 158 -29.90 -16.25 9.88
CA ARG A 158 -31.17 -16.07 10.61
C ARG A 158 -30.89 -15.61 12.05
N ASP A 159 -31.80 -14.84 12.63
CA ASP A 159 -31.68 -14.36 14.01
C ASP A 159 -31.46 -15.48 15.02
N SER A 160 -32.09 -16.64 14.79
CA SER A 160 -31.92 -17.84 15.64
C SER A 160 -30.48 -18.41 15.64
N ALA A 161 -29.65 -18.04 14.66
CA ALA A 161 -28.24 -18.49 14.57
C ALA A 161 -27.26 -17.49 15.16
N VAL A 162 -27.69 -16.25 15.46
CA VAL A 162 -26.81 -15.17 15.90
C VAL A 162 -26.07 -15.54 17.18
N ASP A 163 -26.79 -16.00 18.20
CA ASP A 163 -26.18 -16.33 19.51
C ASP A 163 -25.14 -17.45 19.36
N ALA A 164 -25.45 -18.51 18.65
CA ALA A 164 -24.51 -19.60 18.39
C ALA A 164 -23.26 -19.13 17.62
N MET A 165 -23.42 -18.25 16.64
CA MET A 165 -22.31 -17.68 15.87
C MET A 165 -21.42 -16.77 16.72
N CYS A 166 -22.00 -15.96 17.61
CA CYS A 166 -21.25 -15.12 18.56
C CYS A 166 -20.39 -15.97 19.51
N HIS A 167 -20.77 -17.22 19.76
CA HIS A 167 -20.02 -18.18 20.57
C HIS A 167 -19.12 -19.11 19.74
N GLY A 168 -18.93 -18.83 18.44
CA GLY A 168 -17.98 -19.53 17.60
C GLY A 168 -18.53 -20.82 16.93
N ALA A 169 -19.84 -20.98 16.82
CA ALA A 169 -20.42 -22.08 16.06
C ALA A 169 -20.06 -21.99 14.56
N GLN A 170 -19.84 -23.14 13.94
CA GLN A 170 -19.60 -23.22 12.51
C GLN A 170 -20.92 -23.15 11.74
N LEU A 171 -20.90 -22.45 10.60
CA LEU A 171 -21.98 -22.52 9.62
C LEU A 171 -21.90 -23.87 8.91
N ALA A 172 -22.96 -24.63 8.96
CA ALA A 172 -23.13 -25.89 8.25
C ALA A 172 -23.75 -25.66 6.87
#